data_f72d8a8558e2d93b8d825af4ed4e8b2a
#
_entry.id   f72d8a8558e2d93b8d825af4ed4e8b2a
#
_cell.length_a   1.000
_cell.length_b   1.000
_cell.length_c   1.000
_cell.angle_alpha   90.00
_cell.angle_beta   90.00
_cell.angle_gamma   90.00
#
_symmetry.space_group_name_H-M   'P 1'
#
loop_
_entity.id
_entity.type
_entity.pdbx_description
1 polymer ?
#
loop_
_entity_poly.entity_id
_entity_poly.type
_entity_poly.pdbx_seq_one_letter_code
_entity_poly.pdbx_strand_id
1 'polypeptide(L)'
;MTSRYFSLLLIIISVFLILPANNLVYAEIVQSNLNSKNHETVLLNTQTAQIRIPIQSWKTLRDARVVKQDLDYSCSAASLATLLNEFYGQSVTEEALLKVMDKGDLRASFEDMQKALPQFGFKAQGFAASYEQLMRLKAPVVVYLKHRKDDHFSVLRGIDENTVWLADPSLGNRTYSRAQFLDMWQTRSDKDNAELGGKFLAVLPYKEGIAASAAFFTKTPRRQSTPAIQQLSFRSIP
;
A
#
# COMPACT_ATOMS: atom_id res chain seq x y z
N MET A 1 -39.08 -41.58 -33.41
CA MET A 1 -37.92 -40.65 -33.54
C MET A 1 -37.35 -40.24 -32.17
N THR A 2 -37.44 -41.05 -31.11
CA THR A 2 -37.12 -40.69 -29.72
C THR A 2 -36.01 -41.53 -29.08
N SER A 3 -35.43 -42.51 -29.80
CA SER A 3 -34.44 -43.42 -29.22
C SER A 3 -32.98 -43.03 -29.39
N ARG A 4 -32.65 -42.10 -30.28
CA ARG A 4 -31.24 -41.70 -30.55
C ARG A 4 -30.67 -40.61 -29.65
N TYR A 5 -31.55 -39.82 -29.03
CA TYR A 5 -31.09 -38.74 -28.14
C TYR A 5 -30.82 -39.20 -26.69
N PHE A 6 -31.39 -40.35 -26.30
CA PHE A 6 -31.17 -40.91 -24.96
C PHE A 6 -29.79 -41.54 -24.79
N SER A 7 -29.22 -42.12 -25.87
CA SER A 7 -27.86 -42.69 -25.84
C SER A 7 -26.75 -41.61 -25.84
N LEU A 8 -27.01 -40.45 -26.47
CA LEU A 8 -26.00 -39.34 -26.45
C LEU A 8 -25.94 -38.64 -25.09
N LEU A 9 -27.06 -38.56 -24.36
CA LEU A 9 -27.12 -37.94 -23.04
C LEU A 9 -26.38 -38.76 -21.97
N LEU A 10 -26.46 -40.11 -22.09
CA LEU A 10 -25.74 -41.03 -21.19
C LEU A 10 -24.21 -41.01 -21.40
N ILE A 11 -23.74 -40.77 -22.62
CA ILE A 11 -22.30 -40.66 -22.91
C ILE A 11 -21.71 -39.33 -22.40
N ILE A 12 -22.49 -38.24 -22.41
CA ILE A 12 -22.04 -36.97 -21.89
C ILE A 12 -21.95 -36.97 -20.36
N ILE A 13 -22.86 -37.68 -19.68
CA ILE A 13 -22.84 -37.79 -18.21
C ILE A 13 -21.71 -38.72 -17.74
N SER A 14 -21.34 -39.75 -18.53
CA SER A 14 -20.23 -40.64 -18.15
C SER A 14 -18.85 -40.06 -18.38
N VAL A 15 -18.70 -39.06 -19.26
CA VAL A 15 -17.40 -38.33 -19.45
C VAL A 15 -17.16 -37.31 -18.36
N PHE A 16 -18.19 -36.79 -17.68
CA PHE A 16 -18.03 -35.84 -16.57
C PHE A 16 -17.69 -36.52 -15.23
N LEU A 17 -17.82 -37.83 -15.12
CA LEU A 17 -17.56 -38.60 -13.89
C LEU A 17 -16.15 -39.19 -13.80
N ILE A 18 -15.32 -39.01 -14.84
CA ILE A 18 -13.91 -39.46 -14.86
C ILE A 18 -12.95 -38.28 -15.02
N LEU A 19 -13.20 -37.20 -14.25
CA LEU A 19 -12.14 -36.26 -13.97
C LEU A 19 -11.38 -36.75 -12.74
N PRO A 20 -10.10 -37.10 -12.86
CA PRO A 20 -9.36 -37.71 -11.76
C PRO A 20 -9.26 -36.74 -10.60
N ALA A 21 -9.41 -37.27 -9.41
CA ALA A 21 -9.22 -36.57 -8.13
C ALA A 21 -7.90 -35.81 -7.99
N ASN A 22 -6.99 -35.97 -8.94
CA ASN A 22 -5.71 -35.30 -9.01
C ASN A 22 -5.80 -33.79 -9.24
N ASN A 23 -6.86 -33.27 -9.89
CA ASN A 23 -6.99 -31.82 -10.11
C ASN A 23 -7.43 -31.05 -8.83
N LEU A 24 -8.16 -31.71 -7.93
CA LEU A 24 -8.50 -31.13 -6.62
C LEU A 24 -7.26 -31.04 -5.72
N VAL A 25 -6.42 -32.08 -5.73
CA VAL A 25 -5.17 -32.09 -4.96
C VAL A 25 -4.17 -31.06 -5.50
N TYR A 26 -4.10 -30.88 -6.84
CA TYR A 26 -3.28 -29.83 -7.44
C TYR A 26 -3.80 -28.42 -7.11
N ALA A 27 -5.10 -28.21 -7.09
CA ALA A 27 -5.70 -26.94 -6.71
C ALA A 27 -5.44 -26.62 -5.23
N GLU A 28 -5.56 -27.59 -4.34
CA GLU A 28 -5.22 -27.41 -2.91
C GLU A 28 -3.72 -27.18 -2.68
N ILE A 29 -2.85 -27.90 -3.39
CA ILE A 29 -1.39 -27.69 -3.30
C ILE A 29 -0.98 -26.33 -3.86
N VAL A 30 -1.59 -25.85 -4.95
CA VAL A 30 -1.35 -24.52 -5.50
C VAL A 30 -1.89 -23.45 -4.57
N GLN A 31 -3.08 -23.65 -3.98
CA GLN A 31 -3.67 -22.70 -3.03
C GLN A 31 -2.87 -22.66 -1.71
N SER A 32 -2.39 -23.81 -1.22
CA SER A 32 -1.53 -23.87 -0.04
C SER A 32 -0.15 -23.24 -0.30
N ASN A 33 0.41 -23.36 -1.50
CA ASN A 33 1.67 -22.72 -1.89
C ASN A 33 1.53 -21.21 -2.13
N LEU A 34 0.38 -20.74 -2.61
CA LEU A 34 0.09 -19.30 -2.74
C LEU A 34 -0.11 -18.63 -1.36
N ASN A 35 -0.74 -19.33 -0.42
CA ASN A 35 -0.86 -18.85 0.97
C ASN A 35 0.44 -18.99 1.78
N SER A 36 1.31 -19.93 1.45
CA SER A 36 2.57 -20.16 2.17
C SER A 36 3.65 -19.12 1.86
N LYS A 37 3.50 -18.36 0.76
CA LYS A 37 4.53 -17.38 0.35
C LYS A 37 4.66 -16.16 1.26
N ASN A 38 3.74 -15.95 2.22
CA ASN A 38 3.75 -14.74 3.06
C ASN A 38 3.79 -15.02 4.57
N HIS A 39 3.91 -16.26 5.01
CA HIS A 39 4.03 -16.57 6.44
C HIS A 39 5.46 -16.99 6.79
N GLU A 40 6.22 -16.06 7.37
CA GLU A 40 7.45 -16.39 8.07
C GLU A 40 7.08 -17.28 9.26
N THR A 41 7.75 -18.41 9.41
CA THR A 41 7.51 -19.33 10.52
C THR A 41 8.77 -19.51 11.35
N VAL A 42 8.61 -19.53 12.66
CA VAL A 42 9.66 -19.92 13.60
C VAL A 42 9.37 -21.32 14.12
N LEU A 43 10.39 -22.15 14.13
CA LEU A 43 10.35 -23.47 14.72
C LEU A 43 10.74 -23.37 16.21
N LEU A 44 9.77 -23.58 17.09
CA LEU A 44 10.03 -23.75 18.51
C LEU A 44 10.28 -25.22 18.83
N ASN A 45 11.47 -25.52 19.27
CA ASN A 45 11.81 -26.84 19.78
C ASN A 45 11.69 -26.86 21.32
N THR A 46 10.74 -27.63 21.82
CA THR A 46 10.66 -27.97 23.25
C THR A 46 11.22 -29.36 23.48
N GLN A 47 11.39 -29.77 24.72
CA GLN A 47 11.86 -31.13 25.05
C GLN A 47 10.92 -32.23 24.53
N THR A 48 9.66 -31.90 24.30
CA THR A 48 8.60 -32.88 23.94
C THR A 48 7.94 -32.65 22.60
N ALA A 49 8.14 -31.47 21.97
CA ALA A 49 7.44 -31.13 20.71
C ALA A 49 8.23 -30.13 19.86
N GLN A 50 8.02 -30.23 18.55
CA GLN A 50 8.38 -29.19 17.58
C GLN A 50 7.11 -28.46 17.12
N ILE A 51 7.06 -27.17 17.35
CA ILE A 51 5.88 -26.35 17.02
C ILE A 51 6.29 -25.29 16.01
N ARG A 52 5.59 -25.20 14.89
CA ARG A 52 5.73 -24.10 13.92
C ARG A 52 4.78 -22.99 14.28
N ILE A 53 5.32 -21.82 14.59
CA ILE A 53 4.53 -20.62 14.91
C ILE A 53 4.66 -19.66 13.74
N PRO A 54 3.54 -19.27 13.10
CA PRO A 54 3.55 -18.21 12.11
C PRO A 54 3.92 -16.89 12.79
N ILE A 55 4.91 -16.20 12.25
CA ILE A 55 5.32 -14.88 12.71
C ILE A 55 5.31 -13.90 11.54
N GLN A 56 5.21 -12.63 11.83
CA GLN A 56 5.48 -11.57 10.89
C GLN A 56 6.73 -10.84 11.35
N SER A 57 7.77 -10.82 10.50
CA SER A 57 8.97 -10.07 10.80
C SER A 57 8.67 -8.57 10.84
N TRP A 58 9.51 -7.83 11.55
CA TRP A 58 9.46 -6.37 11.53
C TRP A 58 9.54 -5.81 10.09
N LYS A 59 10.33 -6.43 9.23
CA LYS A 59 10.45 -6.04 7.82
C LYS A 59 9.12 -6.24 7.08
N THR A 60 8.48 -7.39 7.24
CA THR A 60 7.18 -7.69 6.64
C THR A 60 6.12 -6.68 7.09
N LEU A 61 6.06 -6.36 8.38
CA LEU A 61 5.13 -5.35 8.93
C LEU A 61 5.43 -3.95 8.41
N ARG A 62 6.73 -3.59 8.34
CA ARG A 62 7.19 -2.30 7.85
C ARG A 62 6.83 -2.09 6.38
N ASP A 63 6.99 -3.11 5.56
CA ASP A 63 6.83 -3.01 4.12
C ASP A 63 5.41 -3.44 3.66
N ALA A 64 4.53 -3.83 4.60
CA ALA A 64 3.18 -4.27 4.31
C ALA A 64 2.34 -3.18 3.62
N ARG A 65 1.71 -3.54 2.51
CA ARG A 65 0.84 -2.65 1.74
C ARG A 65 1.55 -1.36 1.27
N VAL A 66 2.82 -1.48 0.90
CA VAL A 66 3.62 -0.39 0.34
C VAL A 66 4.35 -0.92 -0.88
N VAL A 67 4.15 -0.30 -2.03
CA VAL A 67 5.01 -0.53 -3.20
C VAL A 67 6.33 0.17 -2.92
N LYS A 68 7.39 -0.61 -2.81
CA LYS A 68 8.74 -0.09 -2.58
C LYS A 68 9.28 0.47 -3.88
N GLN A 69 9.92 1.64 -3.81
CA GLN A 69 10.60 2.21 -4.97
C GLN A 69 11.85 1.41 -5.31
N ASP A 70 12.06 1.18 -6.61
CA ASP A 70 13.25 0.49 -7.11
C ASP A 70 14.37 1.48 -7.45
N LEU A 71 14.04 2.74 -7.75
CA LEU A 71 14.96 3.78 -8.18
C LEU A 71 14.89 4.99 -7.24
N ASP A 72 16.00 5.73 -7.09
CA ASP A 72 16.08 6.87 -6.17
C ASP A 72 15.16 8.04 -6.56
N TYR A 73 14.73 8.12 -7.82
CA TYR A 73 13.83 9.16 -8.34
C TYR A 73 12.38 8.72 -8.48
N SER A 74 12.05 7.46 -8.21
CA SER A 74 10.74 6.86 -8.51
C SER A 74 9.72 6.94 -7.37
N CYS A 75 9.99 7.67 -6.28
CA CYS A 75 9.10 7.79 -5.13
C CYS A 75 7.67 8.25 -5.51
N SER A 76 7.53 9.08 -6.55
CA SER A 76 6.24 9.53 -7.08
C SER A 76 5.42 8.37 -7.67
N ALA A 77 6.03 7.56 -8.52
CA ALA A 77 5.41 6.41 -9.16
C ALA A 77 5.06 5.32 -8.13
N ALA A 78 5.99 4.99 -7.24
CA ALA A 78 5.76 4.01 -6.18
C ALA A 78 4.67 4.45 -5.19
N SER A 79 4.59 5.76 -4.86
CA SER A 79 3.49 6.31 -4.06
C SER A 79 2.14 6.20 -4.78
N LEU A 80 2.06 6.52 -6.07
CA LEU A 80 0.84 6.34 -6.85
C LEU A 80 0.47 4.86 -6.96
N ALA A 81 1.41 3.97 -7.26
CA ALA A 81 1.18 2.53 -7.30
C ALA A 81 0.62 2.02 -5.95
N THR A 82 1.21 2.46 -4.84
CA THR A 82 0.70 2.14 -3.49
C THR A 82 -0.75 2.59 -3.32
N LEU A 83 -1.06 3.84 -3.66
CA LEU A 83 -2.41 4.39 -3.50
C LEU A 83 -3.42 3.65 -4.39
N LEU A 84 -3.09 3.43 -5.66
CA LEU A 84 -3.98 2.78 -6.63
C LEU A 84 -4.24 1.31 -6.26
N ASN A 85 -3.21 0.58 -5.87
CA ASN A 85 -3.32 -0.83 -5.55
C ASN A 85 -3.99 -1.07 -4.19
N GLU A 86 -3.52 -0.40 -3.16
CA GLU A 86 -3.90 -0.69 -1.78
C GLU A 86 -5.21 -0.03 -1.36
N PHE A 87 -5.55 1.11 -1.96
CA PHE A 87 -6.80 1.80 -1.66
C PHE A 87 -7.87 1.55 -2.72
N TYR A 88 -7.53 1.58 -4.00
CA TYR A 88 -8.48 1.41 -5.10
C TYR A 88 -8.50 -0.01 -5.71
N GLY A 89 -7.71 -0.96 -5.17
CA GLY A 89 -7.71 -2.36 -5.60
C GLY A 89 -7.24 -2.58 -7.04
N GLN A 90 -6.40 -1.68 -7.55
CA GLN A 90 -5.81 -1.83 -8.89
C GLN A 90 -4.58 -2.75 -8.84
N SER A 91 -4.00 -3.03 -10.00
CA SER A 91 -2.75 -3.80 -10.15
C SER A 91 -1.80 -3.02 -11.06
N VAL A 92 -1.39 -1.84 -10.60
CA VAL A 92 -0.51 -0.93 -11.36
C VAL A 92 0.91 -1.07 -10.82
N THR A 93 1.89 -1.23 -11.71
CA THR A 93 3.30 -1.30 -11.32
C THR A 93 3.94 0.10 -11.32
N GLU A 94 5.00 0.27 -10.54
CA GLU A 94 5.85 1.46 -10.56
C GLU A 94 6.38 1.74 -11.97
N GLU A 95 6.88 0.72 -12.64
CA GLU A 95 7.42 0.80 -14.01
C GLU A 95 6.38 1.32 -15.01
N ALA A 96 5.13 0.84 -14.93
CA ALA A 96 4.05 1.31 -15.81
C ALA A 96 3.77 2.80 -15.63
N LEU A 97 3.81 3.29 -14.38
CA LEU A 97 3.63 4.71 -14.06
C LEU A 97 4.83 5.55 -14.53
N LEU A 98 6.06 5.10 -14.30
CA LEU A 98 7.27 5.77 -14.78
C LEU A 98 7.27 5.93 -16.29
N LYS A 99 6.90 4.86 -17.03
CA LYS A 99 6.80 4.89 -18.48
C LYS A 99 5.81 5.94 -18.98
N VAL A 100 4.67 6.10 -18.31
CA VAL A 100 3.65 7.09 -18.70
C VAL A 100 4.06 8.50 -18.32
N MET A 101 4.76 8.69 -17.19
CA MET A 101 5.29 10.01 -16.81
C MET A 101 6.43 10.48 -17.71
N ASP A 102 7.14 9.56 -18.35
CA ASP A 102 8.21 9.81 -19.35
C ASP A 102 9.23 10.87 -18.92
N LYS A 103 9.71 10.77 -17.67
CA LYS A 103 10.67 11.73 -17.11
C LYS A 103 12.13 11.25 -17.20
N GLY A 104 12.37 10.04 -17.73
CA GLY A 104 13.69 9.42 -17.66
C GLY A 104 14.14 9.28 -16.21
N ASP A 105 15.36 9.74 -15.92
CA ASP A 105 15.95 9.71 -14.57
C ASP A 105 15.58 10.93 -13.69
N LEU A 106 14.67 11.77 -14.16
CA LEU A 106 14.24 12.96 -13.44
C LEU A 106 13.08 12.65 -12.48
N ARG A 107 13.06 13.32 -11.34
CA ARG A 107 11.94 13.23 -10.39
C ARG A 107 10.68 13.84 -10.99
N ALA A 108 9.56 13.13 -10.90
CA ALA A 108 8.27 13.62 -11.34
C ALA A 108 7.66 14.59 -10.31
N SER A 109 6.92 15.57 -10.81
CA SER A 109 6.14 16.52 -10.02
C SER A 109 4.69 16.05 -9.83
N PHE A 110 3.89 16.78 -9.03
CA PHE A 110 2.44 16.56 -8.98
C PHE A 110 1.77 16.74 -10.35
N GLU A 111 2.27 17.67 -11.17
CA GLU A 111 1.74 17.89 -12.52
C GLU A 111 1.99 16.68 -13.43
N ASP A 112 3.16 16.06 -13.35
CA ASP A 112 3.47 14.84 -14.10
C ASP A 112 2.57 13.68 -13.66
N MET A 113 2.34 13.53 -12.35
CA MET A 113 1.39 12.55 -11.82
C MET A 113 -0.05 12.80 -12.32
N GLN A 114 -0.51 14.05 -12.33
CA GLN A 114 -1.83 14.43 -12.84
C GLN A 114 -2.00 14.10 -14.31
N LYS A 115 -0.96 14.32 -15.13
CA LYS A 115 -0.97 14.00 -16.56
C LYS A 115 -0.95 12.50 -16.85
N ALA A 116 -0.32 11.71 -16.00
CA ALA A 116 -0.21 10.26 -16.16
C ALA A 116 -1.48 9.50 -15.75
N LEU A 117 -2.15 9.91 -14.68
CA LEU A 117 -3.26 9.19 -14.06
C LEU A 117 -4.48 8.91 -14.96
N PRO A 118 -4.85 9.77 -15.94
CA PRO A 118 -5.93 9.47 -16.88
C PRO A 118 -5.78 8.14 -17.63
N GLN A 119 -4.56 7.73 -17.95
CA GLN A 119 -4.30 6.45 -18.62
C GLN A 119 -4.65 5.22 -17.75
N PHE A 120 -4.70 5.42 -16.44
CA PHE A 120 -5.08 4.39 -15.46
C PHE A 120 -6.54 4.52 -15.00
N GLY A 121 -7.32 5.44 -15.58
CA GLY A 121 -8.73 5.64 -15.23
C GLY A 121 -8.96 6.53 -14.00
N PHE A 122 -7.97 7.34 -13.64
CA PHE A 122 -8.02 8.24 -12.49
C PHE A 122 -7.76 9.69 -12.89
N LYS A 123 -8.27 10.61 -12.08
CA LYS A 123 -7.94 12.03 -12.11
C LYS A 123 -7.28 12.42 -10.79
N ALA A 124 -6.44 13.43 -10.85
CA ALA A 124 -5.83 13.96 -9.65
C ALA A 124 -5.82 15.49 -9.64
N GLN A 125 -5.81 16.06 -8.43
CA GLN A 125 -5.72 17.48 -8.22
C GLN A 125 -4.79 17.76 -7.04
N GLY A 126 -3.82 18.65 -7.27
CA GLY A 126 -2.93 19.16 -6.24
C GLY A 126 -3.60 20.26 -5.40
N PHE A 127 -3.35 20.25 -4.10
CA PHE A 127 -3.85 21.24 -3.15
C PHE A 127 -2.76 21.70 -2.22
N ALA A 128 -2.87 22.94 -1.79
CA ALA A 128 -2.20 23.47 -0.60
C ALA A 128 -3.16 23.36 0.58
N ALA A 129 -2.65 23.04 1.77
CA ALA A 129 -3.50 22.86 2.95
C ALA A 129 -2.78 23.16 4.25
N SER A 130 -3.56 23.44 5.30
CA SER A 130 -3.13 23.38 6.67
C SER A 130 -3.21 21.94 7.22
N TYR A 131 -2.59 21.69 8.37
CA TYR A 131 -2.69 20.40 9.06
C TYR A 131 -4.13 20.04 9.41
N GLU A 132 -4.91 21.03 9.88
CA GLU A 132 -6.31 20.90 10.26
C GLU A 132 -7.19 20.51 9.06
N GLN A 133 -6.89 21.06 7.88
CA GLN A 133 -7.57 20.68 6.63
C GLN A 133 -7.19 19.25 6.22
N LEU A 134 -5.90 18.91 6.32
CA LEU A 134 -5.41 17.56 6.02
C LEU A 134 -6.07 16.51 6.94
N MET A 135 -6.23 16.82 8.22
CA MET A 135 -6.94 15.98 9.18
C MET A 135 -8.41 15.71 8.83
N ARG A 136 -9.07 16.60 8.09
CA ARG A 136 -10.49 16.41 7.68
C ARG A 136 -10.66 15.41 6.54
N LEU A 137 -9.60 15.06 5.84
CA LEU A 137 -9.66 14.09 4.75
C LEU A 137 -10.14 12.72 5.27
N LYS A 138 -10.92 12.03 4.45
CA LYS A 138 -11.46 10.69 4.74
C LYS A 138 -10.84 9.60 3.86
N ALA A 139 -9.85 9.97 3.06
CA ALA A 139 -9.18 9.10 2.12
C ALA A 139 -7.66 9.37 2.14
N PRO A 140 -6.83 8.39 1.73
CA PRO A 140 -5.41 8.60 1.58
C PRO A 140 -5.11 9.57 0.44
N VAL A 141 -4.00 10.28 0.55
CA VAL A 141 -3.51 11.23 -0.45
C VAL A 141 -2.00 11.10 -0.59
N VAL A 142 -1.44 11.51 -1.72
CA VAL A 142 0.00 11.62 -1.86
C VAL A 142 0.44 12.98 -1.29
N VAL A 143 1.36 12.98 -0.35
CA VAL A 143 1.95 14.19 0.24
C VAL A 143 3.32 14.46 -0.34
N TYR A 144 3.63 15.73 -0.56
CA TYR A 144 4.98 16.17 -0.90
C TYR A 144 5.72 16.56 0.36
N LEU A 145 6.88 15.98 0.55
CA LEU A 145 7.73 16.16 1.72
C LEU A 145 9.10 16.68 1.29
N LYS A 146 9.74 17.40 2.18
CA LYS A 146 11.14 17.78 2.04
C LYS A 146 11.92 17.20 3.20
N HIS A 147 12.68 16.16 2.94
CA HIS A 147 13.54 15.56 3.95
C HIS A 147 14.98 16.05 3.72
N ARG A 148 15.47 16.89 4.64
CA ARG A 148 16.74 17.60 4.49
C ARG A 148 16.74 18.47 3.23
N LYS A 149 17.42 18.05 2.16
CA LYS A 149 17.49 18.75 0.86
C LYS A 149 16.77 18.01 -0.26
N ASP A 150 16.23 16.81 0.03
CA ASP A 150 15.64 15.94 -0.96
C ASP A 150 14.12 16.07 -1.00
N ASP A 151 13.60 16.25 -2.20
CA ASP A 151 12.18 16.21 -2.49
C ASP A 151 11.70 14.75 -2.47
N HIS A 152 10.60 14.49 -1.78
CA HIS A 152 10.08 13.14 -1.58
C HIS A 152 8.56 13.11 -1.62
N PHE A 153 8.02 11.99 -2.11
CA PHE A 153 6.59 11.72 -2.09
C PHE A 153 6.29 10.49 -1.24
N SER A 154 5.19 10.54 -0.52
CA SER A 154 4.74 9.45 0.32
C SER A 154 3.21 9.42 0.38
N VAL A 155 2.61 8.30 0.74
CA VAL A 155 1.15 8.19 0.89
C VAL A 155 0.75 8.38 2.33
N LEU A 156 -0.07 9.41 2.59
CA LEU A 156 -0.73 9.61 3.87
C LEU A 156 -1.83 8.55 4.03
N ARG A 157 -1.64 7.60 4.94
CA ARG A 157 -2.60 6.54 5.23
C ARG A 157 -3.21 6.59 6.63
N GLY A 158 -2.80 7.56 7.42
CA GLY A 158 -3.40 7.81 8.72
C GLY A 158 -2.99 9.15 9.30
N ILE A 159 -3.94 9.81 9.99
CA ILE A 159 -3.70 11.11 10.62
C ILE A 159 -4.69 11.35 11.77
N ASP A 160 -4.17 11.80 12.90
CA ASP A 160 -4.91 12.36 14.02
C ASP A 160 -4.27 13.68 14.51
N GLU A 161 -4.65 14.20 15.65
CA GLU A 161 -4.14 15.45 16.20
C GLU A 161 -2.62 15.44 16.44
N ASN A 162 -2.04 14.28 16.76
CA ASN A 162 -0.68 14.13 17.26
C ASN A 162 0.21 13.25 16.38
N THR A 163 -0.38 12.43 15.51
CA THR A 163 0.34 11.36 14.79
C THR A 163 -0.06 11.31 13.33
N VAL A 164 0.95 11.15 12.47
CA VAL A 164 0.78 10.92 11.04
C VAL A 164 1.38 9.56 10.69
N TRP A 165 0.65 8.78 9.90
CA TRP A 165 1.12 7.50 9.38
C TRP A 165 1.28 7.58 7.87
N LEU A 166 2.50 7.34 7.40
CA LEU A 166 2.87 7.32 5.99
C LEU A 166 3.16 5.90 5.52
N ALA A 167 2.70 5.57 4.32
CA ALA A 167 3.22 4.49 3.52
C ALA A 167 4.30 5.07 2.60
N ASP A 168 5.52 4.94 3.03
CA ASP A 168 6.68 5.56 2.39
C ASP A 168 7.37 4.59 1.44
N PRO A 169 7.53 4.93 0.15
CA PRO A 169 8.12 4.02 -0.83
C PRO A 169 9.58 3.66 -0.54
N SER A 170 10.34 4.54 0.12
CA SER A 170 11.72 4.27 0.51
C SER A 170 11.82 3.54 1.85
N LEU A 171 11.05 4.01 2.84
CA LEU A 171 11.20 3.62 4.24
C LEU A 171 10.17 2.58 4.72
N GLY A 172 9.11 2.31 3.93
CA GLY A 172 7.97 1.50 4.34
C GLY A 172 7.01 2.28 5.26
N ASN A 173 6.20 1.57 6.03
CA ASN A 173 5.28 2.20 6.97
C ASN A 173 6.02 2.95 8.08
N ARG A 174 5.70 4.23 8.24
CA ARG A 174 6.29 5.11 9.25
C ARG A 174 5.25 5.95 9.95
N THR A 175 5.41 6.13 11.24
CA THR A 175 4.62 7.08 12.01
C THR A 175 5.52 8.22 12.50
N TYR A 176 5.00 9.43 12.38
CA TYR A 176 5.66 10.66 12.80
C TYR A 176 4.77 11.39 13.79
N SER A 177 5.36 12.14 14.71
CA SER A 177 4.60 13.12 15.47
C SER A 177 4.16 14.26 14.56
N ARG A 178 3.11 15.00 14.96
CA ARG A 178 2.67 16.19 14.23
C ARG A 178 3.84 17.14 13.92
N ALA A 179 4.68 17.43 14.91
CA ALA A 179 5.82 18.35 14.74
C ALA A 179 6.83 17.82 13.71
N GLN A 180 7.21 16.54 13.76
CA GLN A 180 8.11 15.92 12.80
C GLN A 180 7.53 15.94 11.38
N PHE A 181 6.24 15.68 11.24
CA PHE A 181 5.59 15.72 9.93
C PHE A 181 5.53 17.15 9.38
N LEU A 182 5.16 18.13 10.18
CA LEU A 182 5.10 19.54 9.76
C LEU A 182 6.46 20.08 9.31
N ASP A 183 7.54 19.70 9.99
CA ASP A 183 8.91 20.07 9.61
C ASP A 183 9.27 19.60 8.20
N MET A 184 8.77 18.44 7.78
CA MET A 184 8.98 17.92 6.43
C MET A 184 7.94 18.39 5.41
N TRP A 185 6.71 18.66 5.84
CA TRP A 185 5.57 18.88 4.94
C TRP A 185 5.31 20.36 4.62
N GLN A 186 5.62 21.29 5.55
CA GLN A 186 5.46 22.71 5.35
C GLN A 186 6.55 23.26 4.42
N THR A 187 6.34 23.05 3.11
CA THR A 187 7.34 23.37 2.06
C THR A 187 7.00 24.64 1.28
N ARG A 188 5.88 25.29 1.60
CA ARG A 188 5.47 26.56 0.97
C ARG A 188 5.84 27.75 1.84
N SER A 189 6.32 28.79 1.20
CA SER A 189 6.62 30.09 1.82
C SER A 189 5.70 31.17 1.23
N ASP A 190 4.38 30.91 1.28
CA ASP A 190 3.38 31.86 0.80
C ASP A 190 3.10 32.88 1.91
N LYS A 191 3.42 34.15 1.66
CA LYS A 191 3.24 35.23 2.64
C LYS A 191 1.76 35.56 2.88
N ASP A 192 0.92 35.39 1.87
CA ASP A 192 -0.50 35.74 1.92
C ASP A 192 -1.34 34.60 2.53
N ASN A 193 -0.81 33.37 2.56
CA ASN A 193 -1.48 32.17 3.08
C ASN A 193 -0.51 31.28 3.87
N ALA A 194 0.12 31.85 4.89
CA ALA A 194 1.10 31.15 5.74
C ALA A 194 0.56 29.87 6.37
N GLU A 195 -0.76 29.78 6.59
CA GLU A 195 -1.42 28.59 7.13
C GLU A 195 -1.43 27.42 6.15
N LEU A 196 -1.39 27.68 4.82
CA LEU A 196 -1.41 26.65 3.78
C LEU A 196 0.01 26.17 3.43
N GLY A 197 0.77 25.78 4.45
CA GLY A 197 2.19 25.46 4.32
C GLY A 197 2.47 24.12 3.62
N GLY A 198 1.54 23.19 3.61
CA GLY A 198 1.74 21.86 3.05
C GLY A 198 1.08 21.63 1.70
N LYS A 199 1.54 20.60 0.97
CA LYS A 199 1.02 20.22 -0.34
C LYS A 199 0.62 18.75 -0.35
N PHE A 200 -0.51 18.45 -1.02
CA PHE A 200 -0.91 17.08 -1.28
C PHE A 200 -1.59 16.94 -2.64
N LEU A 201 -1.61 15.71 -3.17
CA LEU A 201 -2.32 15.30 -4.37
C LEU A 201 -3.47 14.38 -3.98
N ALA A 202 -4.70 14.80 -4.27
CA ALA A 202 -5.87 13.96 -4.18
C ALA A 202 -6.05 13.20 -5.49
N VAL A 203 -6.34 11.90 -5.41
CA VAL A 203 -6.55 11.02 -6.56
C VAL A 203 -7.95 10.42 -6.46
N LEU A 204 -8.73 10.52 -7.54
CA LEU A 204 -10.10 10.04 -7.60
C LEU A 204 -10.32 9.23 -8.89
N PRO A 205 -11.11 8.17 -8.87
CA PRO A 205 -11.45 7.43 -10.08
C PRO A 205 -12.38 8.24 -11.00
N TYR A 206 -12.28 8.04 -12.31
CA TYR A 206 -13.27 8.57 -13.27
C TYR A 206 -14.60 7.83 -13.21
N LYS A 207 -14.55 6.52 -12.98
CA LYS A 207 -15.74 5.67 -12.91
C LYS A 207 -16.23 5.59 -11.48
N GLU A 208 -17.52 5.78 -11.30
CA GLU A 208 -18.19 5.45 -10.05
C GLU A 208 -18.19 3.94 -9.83
N GLY A 209 -18.18 3.50 -8.57
CA GLY A 209 -18.24 2.09 -8.22
C GLY A 209 -16.88 1.38 -8.03
N ILE A 210 -15.76 2.07 -8.20
CA ILE A 210 -14.48 1.51 -7.76
C ILE A 210 -14.48 1.47 -6.24
N ALA A 211 -14.48 0.25 -5.69
CA ALA A 211 -14.50 0.04 -4.24
C ALA A 211 -13.18 0.49 -3.62
N ALA A 212 -13.28 1.42 -2.67
CA ALA A 212 -12.13 1.87 -1.90
C ALA A 212 -11.96 1.00 -0.64
N SER A 213 -10.73 0.58 -0.36
CA SER A 213 -10.40 -0.20 0.84
C SER A 213 -10.37 0.71 2.07
N ALA A 214 -11.46 0.74 2.83
CA ALA A 214 -11.54 1.53 4.08
C ALA A 214 -10.43 1.16 5.09
N ALA A 215 -9.91 -0.08 5.03
CA ALA A 215 -8.84 -0.56 5.90
C ALA A 215 -7.45 0.02 5.56
N PHE A 216 -7.31 0.75 4.45
CA PHE A 216 -6.02 1.35 4.10
C PHE A 216 -5.81 2.72 4.76
N PHE A 217 -6.88 3.45 5.10
CA PHE A 217 -6.80 4.76 5.74
C PHE A 217 -7.40 4.72 7.16
N THR A 218 -6.78 5.40 8.11
CA THR A 218 -7.26 5.47 9.50
C THR A 218 -7.21 6.88 10.07
N LYS A 219 -8.15 7.16 10.98
CA LYS A 219 -8.17 8.38 11.82
C LYS A 219 -7.52 8.20 13.19
N THR A 220 -7.06 6.99 13.47
CA THR A 220 -6.43 6.65 14.74
C THR A 220 -5.11 5.91 14.50
N PRO A 221 -4.10 6.57 13.87
CA PRO A 221 -2.80 5.94 13.64
C PRO A 221 -2.12 5.65 14.98
N ARG A 222 -1.64 4.41 15.14
CA ARG A 222 -0.86 4.04 16.32
C ARG A 222 0.59 4.43 16.13
N ARG A 223 1.14 5.16 17.07
CA ARG A 223 2.54 5.54 17.08
C ARG A 223 3.41 4.28 17.21
N GLN A 224 4.37 4.13 16.33
CA GLN A 224 5.38 3.08 16.48
C GLN A 224 6.31 3.46 17.64
N SER A 225 6.52 2.54 18.58
CA SER A 225 7.51 2.75 19.64
C SER A 225 8.89 2.85 19.02
N THR A 226 9.65 3.86 19.41
CA THR A 226 11.05 3.97 18.99
C THR A 226 11.87 2.83 19.60
N PRO A 227 12.87 2.30 18.87
CA PRO A 227 13.75 1.26 19.42
C PRO A 227 14.37 1.60 20.78
N ALA A 228 14.60 2.89 21.04
CA ALA A 228 15.10 3.36 22.34
C ALA A 228 14.13 3.08 23.50
N ILE A 229 12.82 3.22 23.29
CA ILE A 229 11.81 2.91 24.31
C ILE A 229 11.74 1.40 24.51
N GLN A 230 11.88 0.61 23.45
CA GLN A 230 11.93 -0.84 23.54
C GLN A 230 13.15 -1.31 24.34
N GLN A 231 14.34 -0.72 24.13
CA GLN A 231 15.53 -1.06 24.91
C GLN A 231 15.39 -0.69 26.39
N LEU A 232 14.71 0.41 26.72
CA LEU A 232 14.45 0.79 28.11
C LEU A 232 13.47 -0.16 28.81
N SER A 233 12.51 -0.71 28.04
CA SER A 233 11.52 -1.66 28.58
C SER A 233 12.11 -3.05 28.85
N PHE A 234 13.25 -3.39 28.25
CA PHE A 234 13.93 -4.66 28.43
C PHE A 234 15.19 -4.59 29.31
N ARG A 235 15.50 -3.43 29.89
CA ARG A 235 16.48 -3.38 30.97
C ARG A 235 15.88 -4.09 32.17
N SER A 236 16.30 -5.32 32.40
CA SER A 236 16.07 -5.99 33.68
C SER A 236 16.52 -5.06 34.80
N ILE A 237 15.61 -4.74 35.67
CA ILE A 237 15.91 -4.11 36.95
C ILE A 237 16.81 -5.13 37.71
N PRO A 238 17.96 -4.72 38.21
CA PRO A 238 18.87 -5.62 38.95
C PRO A 238 18.23 -6.14 40.23
#